data_eb885c2db64ff6697b41ddabd642d3cf
#
_entry.id   eb885c2db64ff6697b41ddabd642d3cf
#
_cell.length_a   1.000
_cell.length_b   1.000
_cell.length_c   1.000
_cell.angle_alpha   90.00
_cell.angle_beta   90.00
_cell.angle_gamma   90.00
#
_symmetry.space_group_name_H-M   'P 1'
#
loop_
_entity.id
_entity.type
_entity.pdbx_description
1 polymer ?
#
loop_
_entity_poly.entity_id
_entity_poly.type
_entity_poly.pdbx_seq_one_letter_code
_entity_poly.pdbx_strand_id
1 'polypeptide(L)'
;MLLTTVWIGLAGALLMFAGDMLLYYTPEDFSYSPKSSAEEKINAIIDVMKRLPAKRVMAGGMIGPVAAFLYCVGFYHIVLMTNDQAHALAMAAFLLSCFGIIAGGAYHSHCAYLGLLGDNKNRDALNTVMKYFQKLPLIVYAGEGIGFLLLIILIVAGKTVLPQWMFLLSPGILFLLKPVVGRLPKGIRIIVSGGWTNLISVIYYAAVLIVLCL
;
A
#
# COMPACT_ATOMS: atom_id res chain seq x y z
N MET A 1 -12.79 8.04 19.94
CA MET A 1 -11.39 7.96 19.51
C MET A 1 -11.15 6.76 18.54
N LEU A 2 -11.56 5.52 18.87
CA LEU A 2 -11.38 4.36 17.99
C LEU A 2 -11.99 4.58 16.58
N LEU A 3 -13.27 4.92 16.48
CA LEU A 3 -13.91 5.18 15.18
C LEU A 3 -13.21 6.30 14.38
N THR A 4 -12.76 7.35 15.06
CA THR A 4 -12.05 8.46 14.41
C THR A 4 -10.77 8.01 13.75
N THR A 5 -9.95 7.19 14.44
CA THR A 5 -8.71 6.65 13.86
C THR A 5 -8.99 5.72 12.68
N VAL A 6 -10.04 4.91 12.73
CA VAL A 6 -10.44 4.03 11.62
C VAL A 6 -10.87 4.84 10.40
N TRP A 7 -11.67 5.91 10.58
CA TRP A 7 -12.05 6.82 9.49
C TRP A 7 -10.84 7.52 8.86
N ILE A 8 -9.88 7.97 9.68
CA ILE A 8 -8.65 8.59 9.18
C ILE A 8 -7.81 7.57 8.41
N GLY A 9 -7.71 6.32 8.89
CA GLY A 9 -7.05 5.24 8.19
C GLY A 9 -7.70 4.92 6.83
N LEU A 10 -9.03 4.87 6.79
CA LEU A 10 -9.77 4.71 5.53
C LEU A 10 -9.50 5.87 4.55
N ALA A 11 -9.50 7.10 5.04
CA ALA A 11 -9.17 8.27 4.22
C ALA A 11 -7.74 8.19 3.68
N GLY A 12 -6.77 7.76 4.51
CA GLY A 12 -5.38 7.52 4.09
C GLY A 12 -5.29 6.46 3.01
N ALA A 13 -6.01 5.34 3.16
CA ALA A 13 -6.05 4.25 2.19
C ALA A 13 -6.64 4.68 0.84
N LEU A 14 -7.75 5.41 0.88
CA LEU A 14 -8.38 5.95 -0.33
C LEU A 14 -7.49 6.99 -1.02
N LEU A 15 -6.83 7.84 -0.25
CA LEU A 15 -5.93 8.86 -0.79
C LEU A 15 -4.70 8.21 -1.44
N MET A 16 -4.09 7.20 -0.80
CA MET A 16 -2.95 6.49 -1.37
C MET A 16 -3.36 5.72 -2.63
N PHE A 17 -4.53 5.08 -2.64
CA PHE A 17 -5.09 4.43 -3.82
C PHE A 17 -5.32 5.44 -4.97
N ALA A 18 -5.82 6.63 -4.67
CA ALA A 18 -5.95 7.70 -5.67
C ALA A 18 -4.57 8.13 -6.22
N GLY A 19 -3.55 8.18 -5.37
CA GLY A 19 -2.16 8.41 -5.78
C GLY A 19 -1.65 7.33 -6.73
N ASP A 20 -1.91 6.05 -6.44
CA ASP A 20 -1.60 4.94 -7.35
C ASP A 20 -2.26 5.12 -8.72
N MET A 21 -3.53 5.53 -8.74
CA MET A 21 -4.25 5.78 -9.99
C MET A 21 -3.65 6.95 -10.77
N LEU A 22 -3.17 7.98 -10.10
CA LEU A 22 -2.46 9.09 -10.75
C LEU A 22 -1.12 8.63 -11.35
N LEU A 23 -0.42 7.72 -10.71
CA LEU A 23 0.88 7.22 -11.17
C LEU A 23 0.75 6.13 -12.24
N TYR A 24 -0.17 5.16 -12.04
CA TYR A 24 -0.16 3.90 -12.79
C TYR A 24 -1.36 3.67 -13.68
N TYR A 25 -2.49 4.37 -13.48
CA TYR A 25 -3.66 4.14 -14.31
C TYR A 25 -3.46 4.66 -15.74
N THR A 26 -3.44 3.73 -16.68
CA THR A 26 -3.40 4.01 -18.12
C THR A 26 -4.29 2.99 -18.83
N PRO A 27 -4.77 3.26 -20.06
CA PRO A 27 -5.46 2.26 -20.86
C PRO A 27 -4.54 1.11 -21.32
N GLU A 28 -3.23 1.29 -21.17
CA GLU A 28 -2.25 0.25 -21.46
C GLU A 28 -2.19 -0.75 -20.29
N ASP A 29 -2.17 -2.03 -20.63
CA ASP A 29 -2.13 -3.10 -19.64
C ASP A 29 -0.68 -3.39 -19.25
N PHE A 30 -0.32 -3.16 -17.98
CA PHE A 30 0.96 -3.57 -17.41
C PHE A 30 1.03 -5.07 -17.07
N SER A 31 0.22 -5.92 -17.72
CA SER A 31 0.34 -7.37 -17.54
C SER A 31 1.67 -7.85 -18.10
N TYR A 32 2.59 -8.08 -17.20
CA TYR A 32 3.89 -8.65 -17.53
C TYR A 32 3.76 -10.13 -17.83
N SER A 33 4.49 -10.60 -18.83
CA SER A 33 4.74 -12.01 -18.95
C SER A 33 5.36 -12.53 -17.64
N PRO A 34 4.90 -13.67 -17.10
CA PRO A 34 5.52 -14.28 -15.92
C PRO A 34 7.03 -14.54 -16.09
N LYS A 35 7.49 -14.62 -17.35
CA LYS A 35 8.90 -14.84 -17.73
C LYS A 35 9.72 -13.53 -17.83
N SER A 36 9.11 -12.35 -17.70
CA SER A 36 9.85 -11.10 -17.79
C SER A 36 10.75 -10.90 -16.57
N SER A 37 11.97 -10.46 -16.82
CA SER A 37 12.90 -10.04 -15.75
C SER A 37 12.36 -8.84 -14.96
N ALA A 38 12.91 -8.61 -13.78
CA ALA A 38 12.55 -7.42 -12.97
C ALA A 38 12.87 -6.12 -13.72
N GLU A 39 13.96 -6.10 -14.47
CA GLU A 39 14.39 -4.94 -15.28
C GLU A 39 13.42 -4.67 -16.43
N GLU A 40 12.99 -5.70 -17.16
CA GLU A 40 11.99 -5.56 -18.23
C GLU A 40 10.67 -5.00 -17.72
N LYS A 41 10.22 -5.47 -16.54
CA LYS A 41 9.00 -4.96 -15.90
C LYS A 41 9.11 -3.47 -15.56
N ILE A 42 10.25 -3.05 -15.02
CA ILE A 42 10.48 -1.65 -14.66
C ILE A 42 10.56 -0.79 -15.92
N ASN A 43 11.27 -1.24 -16.95
CA ASN A 43 11.37 -0.52 -18.20
C ASN A 43 9.99 -0.32 -18.86
N ALA A 44 9.12 -1.33 -18.83
CA ALA A 44 7.75 -1.21 -19.31
C ALA A 44 6.95 -0.15 -18.52
N ILE A 45 7.11 -0.10 -17.19
CA ILE A 45 6.48 0.94 -16.35
C ILE A 45 6.99 2.33 -16.74
N ILE A 46 8.31 2.50 -16.87
CA ILE A 46 8.94 3.77 -17.27
C ILE A 46 8.40 4.23 -18.62
N ASP A 47 8.34 3.33 -19.60
CA ASP A 47 7.88 3.65 -20.96
C ASP A 47 6.42 4.14 -21.02
N VAL A 48 5.60 3.72 -20.10
CA VAL A 48 4.24 4.24 -19.99
C VAL A 48 4.21 5.53 -19.17
N MET A 49 4.86 5.58 -18.01
CA MET A 49 4.82 6.74 -17.11
C MET A 49 5.43 7.99 -17.73
N LYS A 50 6.48 7.88 -18.56
CA LYS A 50 7.08 9.03 -19.27
C LYS A 50 6.13 9.74 -20.24
N ARG A 51 5.03 9.08 -20.65
CA ARG A 51 4.00 9.66 -21.52
C ARG A 51 2.90 10.39 -20.75
N LEU A 52 2.86 10.22 -19.41
CA LEU A 52 1.87 10.89 -18.57
C LEU A 52 2.23 12.37 -18.38
N PRO A 53 1.22 13.26 -18.23
CA PRO A 53 1.49 14.65 -17.90
C PRO A 53 2.30 14.78 -16.60
N ALA A 54 3.40 15.54 -16.63
CA ALA A 54 4.31 15.69 -15.48
C ALA A 54 3.57 16.15 -14.21
N LYS A 55 2.61 17.09 -14.32
CA LYS A 55 1.78 17.53 -13.19
C LYS A 55 1.00 16.39 -12.54
N ARG A 56 0.47 15.44 -13.33
CA ARG A 56 -0.25 14.26 -12.85
C ARG A 56 0.70 13.34 -12.06
N VAL A 57 1.87 13.07 -12.62
CA VAL A 57 2.90 12.22 -11.99
C VAL A 57 3.40 12.84 -10.68
N MET A 58 3.67 14.16 -10.69
CA MET A 58 4.08 14.89 -9.49
C MET A 58 3.00 14.83 -8.40
N ALA A 59 1.74 15.10 -8.75
CA ALA A 59 0.63 15.03 -7.81
C ALA A 59 0.48 13.62 -7.21
N GLY A 60 0.58 12.58 -8.06
CA GLY A 60 0.56 11.19 -7.60
C GLY A 60 1.67 10.90 -6.59
N GLY A 61 2.91 11.31 -6.87
CA GLY A 61 4.03 11.11 -5.94
C GLY A 61 3.89 11.86 -4.63
N MET A 62 3.39 13.11 -4.66
CA MET A 62 3.23 13.94 -3.46
C MET A 62 2.14 13.43 -2.50
N ILE A 63 1.17 12.68 -3.00
CA ILE A 63 0.15 12.04 -2.17
C ILE A 63 0.76 11.04 -1.19
N GLY A 64 1.84 10.36 -1.57
CA GLY A 64 2.45 9.30 -0.78
C GLY A 64 2.71 9.67 0.70
N PRO A 65 3.53 10.71 0.99
CA PRO A 65 3.81 11.13 2.36
C PRO A 65 2.56 11.57 3.14
N VAL A 66 1.62 12.26 2.48
CA VAL A 66 0.37 12.73 3.11
C VAL A 66 -0.50 11.54 3.52
N ALA A 67 -0.68 10.59 2.62
CA ALA A 67 -1.44 9.39 2.89
C ALA A 67 -0.76 8.51 3.95
N ALA A 68 0.57 8.39 3.93
CA ALA A 68 1.32 7.66 4.95
C ALA A 68 1.12 8.27 6.36
N PHE A 69 1.08 9.59 6.47
CA PHE A 69 0.75 10.26 7.74
C PHE A 69 -0.66 9.88 8.23
N LEU A 70 -1.67 9.91 7.35
CA LEU A 70 -3.02 9.50 7.71
C LEU A 70 -3.09 8.02 8.10
N TYR A 71 -2.34 7.15 7.43
CA TYR A 71 -2.22 5.75 7.80
C TYR A 71 -1.61 5.57 9.20
N CYS A 72 -0.56 6.32 9.56
CA CYS A 72 0.02 6.25 10.89
C CYS A 72 -1.01 6.59 11.98
N VAL A 73 -1.81 7.64 11.77
CA VAL A 73 -2.93 7.96 12.66
C VAL A 73 -3.96 6.83 12.66
N GLY A 74 -4.27 6.30 11.48
CA GLY A 74 -5.20 5.18 11.31
C GLY A 74 -4.76 3.93 12.04
N PHE A 75 -3.49 3.52 11.93
CA PHE A 75 -2.97 2.32 12.58
C PHE A 75 -3.06 2.35 14.10
N TYR A 76 -3.18 3.52 14.72
CA TYR A 76 -3.40 3.61 16.16
C TYR A 76 -4.69 2.90 16.63
N HIS A 77 -5.65 2.64 15.72
CA HIS A 77 -6.82 1.82 16.04
C HIS A 77 -6.43 0.42 16.56
N ILE A 78 -5.28 -0.14 16.13
CA ILE A 78 -4.78 -1.45 16.58
C ILE A 78 -4.59 -1.45 18.11
N VAL A 79 -4.04 -0.36 18.63
CA VAL A 79 -3.84 -0.19 20.08
C VAL A 79 -5.18 0.00 20.79
N LEU A 80 -6.04 0.85 20.23
CA LEU A 80 -7.33 1.21 20.83
C LEU A 80 -8.36 0.08 20.87
N MET A 81 -8.25 -0.90 19.97
CA MET A 81 -9.16 -2.03 19.91
C MET A 81 -8.67 -3.26 20.68
N THR A 82 -7.44 -3.23 21.19
CA THR A 82 -6.79 -4.37 21.87
C THR A 82 -6.94 -4.22 23.37
N ASN A 83 -7.16 -5.34 24.08
CA ASN A 83 -7.26 -5.35 25.53
C ASN A 83 -5.88 -5.10 26.21
N ASP A 84 -5.92 -4.67 27.48
CA ASP A 84 -4.73 -4.28 28.25
C ASP A 84 -3.68 -5.40 28.33
N GLN A 85 -4.10 -6.66 28.39
CA GLN A 85 -3.19 -7.81 28.51
C GLN A 85 -2.29 -7.98 27.28
N ALA A 86 -2.71 -7.49 26.10
CA ALA A 86 -1.98 -7.59 24.84
C ALA A 86 -1.46 -6.23 24.36
N HIS A 87 -1.50 -5.19 25.21
CA HIS A 87 -1.14 -3.81 24.84
C HIS A 87 0.27 -3.69 24.25
N ALA A 88 1.27 -4.37 24.82
CA ALA A 88 2.64 -4.35 24.32
C ALA A 88 2.74 -4.91 22.87
N LEU A 89 2.01 -6.00 22.58
CA LEU A 89 1.97 -6.60 21.26
C LEU A 89 1.24 -5.69 20.25
N ALA A 90 0.14 -5.05 20.69
CA ALA A 90 -0.58 -4.08 19.88
C ALA A 90 0.28 -2.84 19.55
N MET A 91 1.06 -2.36 20.52
CA MET A 91 2.00 -1.26 20.31
C MET A 91 3.10 -1.64 19.32
N ALA A 92 3.64 -2.87 19.42
CA ALA A 92 4.62 -3.37 18.45
C ALA A 92 4.01 -3.47 17.04
N ALA A 93 2.79 -4.00 16.90
CA ALA A 93 2.08 -4.05 15.62
C ALA A 93 1.88 -2.65 15.03
N PHE A 94 1.43 -1.70 15.82
CA PHE A 94 1.24 -0.31 15.45
C PHE A 94 2.55 0.33 14.96
N LEU A 95 3.63 0.27 15.75
CA LEU A 95 4.91 0.91 15.42
C LEU A 95 5.54 0.32 14.17
N LEU A 96 5.49 -1.02 14.00
CA LEU A 96 6.00 -1.69 12.80
C LEU A 96 5.18 -1.34 11.55
N SER A 97 3.86 -1.26 11.68
CA SER A 97 3.00 -0.80 10.57
C SER A 97 3.29 0.66 10.20
N CYS A 98 3.49 1.55 11.19
CA CYS A 98 3.90 2.93 10.95
C CYS A 98 5.25 3.01 10.25
N PHE A 99 6.24 2.24 10.71
CA PHE A 99 7.57 2.19 10.09
C PHE A 99 7.47 1.76 8.62
N GLY A 100 6.71 0.72 8.34
CA GLY A 100 6.50 0.23 6.98
C GLY A 100 5.81 1.24 6.08
N ILE A 101 4.71 1.86 6.53
CA ILE A 101 3.96 2.83 5.70
C ILE A 101 4.71 4.15 5.49
N ILE A 102 5.55 4.59 6.45
CA ILE A 102 6.44 5.76 6.24
C ILE A 102 7.41 5.48 5.10
N ALA A 103 8.03 4.29 5.08
CA ALA A 103 8.87 3.85 3.96
C ALA A 103 8.04 3.70 2.67
N GLY A 104 6.78 3.24 2.78
CA GLY A 104 5.83 3.15 1.67
C GLY A 104 5.48 4.50 1.07
N GLY A 105 5.26 5.53 1.89
CA GLY A 105 5.05 6.91 1.44
C GLY A 105 6.26 7.49 0.71
N ALA A 106 7.46 7.21 1.21
CA ALA A 106 8.71 7.58 0.53
C ALA A 106 8.84 6.84 -0.82
N TYR A 107 8.61 5.52 -0.83
CA TYR A 107 8.60 4.72 -2.06
C TYR A 107 7.64 5.29 -3.09
N HIS A 108 6.40 5.61 -2.67
CA HIS A 108 5.37 6.18 -3.53
C HIS A 108 5.81 7.52 -4.15
N SER A 109 6.46 8.39 -3.37
CA SER A 109 7.03 9.64 -3.90
C SER A 109 8.12 9.39 -4.95
N HIS A 110 8.97 8.39 -4.73
CA HIS A 110 10.04 8.04 -5.68
C HIS A 110 9.49 7.44 -6.98
N CYS A 111 8.28 6.85 -6.97
CA CYS A 111 7.64 6.36 -8.19
C CYS A 111 7.47 7.49 -9.23
N ALA A 112 7.31 8.74 -8.81
CA ALA A 112 7.21 9.86 -9.73
C ALA A 112 8.47 10.04 -10.60
N TYR A 113 9.66 9.68 -10.11
CA TYR A 113 10.90 9.76 -10.88
C TYR A 113 10.89 8.86 -12.12
N LEU A 114 10.14 7.75 -12.10
CA LEU A 114 10.01 6.86 -13.25
C LEU A 114 9.40 7.59 -14.46
N GLY A 115 8.41 8.44 -14.21
CA GLY A 115 7.79 9.26 -15.27
C GLY A 115 8.59 10.53 -15.59
N LEU A 116 9.13 11.22 -14.57
CA LEU A 116 9.80 12.50 -14.76
C LEU A 116 11.20 12.39 -15.39
N LEU A 117 11.91 11.27 -15.15
CA LEU A 117 13.25 11.01 -15.65
C LEU A 117 13.29 9.94 -16.74
N GLY A 118 12.12 9.49 -17.22
CA GLY A 118 12.01 8.35 -18.15
C GLY A 118 12.47 8.63 -19.58
N ASP A 119 12.89 9.87 -19.90
CA ASP A 119 13.46 10.21 -21.20
C ASP A 119 14.90 9.65 -21.36
N ASN A 120 15.33 9.48 -22.61
CA ASN A 120 16.65 8.93 -22.91
C ASN A 120 17.82 9.81 -22.41
N LYS A 121 17.59 11.12 -22.20
CA LYS A 121 18.63 12.05 -21.75
C LYS A 121 19.00 11.82 -20.28
N ASN A 122 18.06 11.32 -19.48
CA ASN A 122 18.23 11.10 -18.04
C ASN A 122 18.40 9.61 -17.67
N ARG A 123 18.65 8.74 -18.65
CA ARG A 123 18.63 7.27 -18.44
C ARG A 123 19.63 6.80 -17.38
N ASP A 124 20.86 7.35 -17.37
CA ASP A 124 21.88 6.96 -16.39
C ASP A 124 21.51 7.42 -14.98
N ALA A 125 20.99 8.63 -14.84
CA ALA A 125 20.49 9.13 -13.57
C ALA A 125 19.33 8.25 -13.06
N LEU A 126 18.38 7.90 -13.93
CA LEU A 126 17.27 7.01 -13.61
C LEU A 126 17.76 5.62 -13.18
N ASN A 127 18.72 5.04 -13.89
CA ASN A 127 19.28 3.72 -13.54
C ASN A 127 19.95 3.75 -12.15
N THR A 128 20.59 4.85 -11.77
CA THR A 128 21.18 5.03 -10.45
C THR A 128 20.10 5.11 -9.36
N VAL A 129 19.06 5.91 -9.59
CA VAL A 129 17.90 6.03 -8.69
C VAL A 129 17.19 4.68 -8.54
N MET A 130 17.07 3.92 -9.63
CA MET A 130 16.40 2.61 -9.63
C MET A 130 17.10 1.58 -8.75
N LYS A 131 18.43 1.59 -8.66
CA LYS A 131 19.16 0.68 -7.76
C LYS A 131 18.80 0.91 -6.29
N TYR A 132 18.58 2.15 -5.89
CA TYR A 132 18.11 2.51 -4.56
C TYR A 132 16.63 2.19 -4.38
N PHE A 133 15.80 2.60 -5.32
CA PHE A 133 14.36 2.44 -5.33
C PHE A 133 13.93 0.97 -5.15
N GLN A 134 14.61 0.02 -5.78
CA GLN A 134 14.32 -1.41 -5.67
C GLN A 134 14.53 -1.99 -4.25
N LYS A 135 15.25 -1.29 -3.38
CA LYS A 135 15.49 -1.72 -1.99
C LYS A 135 14.41 -1.26 -1.02
N LEU A 136 13.72 -0.15 -1.32
CA LEU A 136 12.67 0.40 -0.45
C LEU A 136 11.52 -0.58 -0.17
N PRO A 137 11.01 -1.37 -1.14
CA PRO A 137 9.96 -2.35 -0.89
C PRO A 137 10.31 -3.38 0.19
N LEU A 138 11.59 -3.71 0.38
CA LEU A 138 11.99 -4.64 1.43
C LEU A 138 11.70 -4.07 2.82
N ILE A 139 11.93 -2.77 3.02
CA ILE A 139 11.64 -2.07 4.27
C ILE A 139 10.12 -2.01 4.48
N VAL A 140 9.38 -1.67 3.42
CA VAL A 140 7.91 -1.62 3.48
C VAL A 140 7.33 -2.98 3.88
N TYR A 141 7.70 -4.04 3.16
CA TYR A 141 7.17 -5.37 3.41
C TYR A 141 7.65 -5.97 4.74
N ALA A 142 8.85 -5.65 5.20
CA ALA A 142 9.31 -6.06 6.52
C ALA A 142 8.49 -5.38 7.63
N GLY A 143 8.32 -4.06 7.57
CA GLY A 143 7.58 -3.30 8.58
C GLY A 143 6.08 -3.67 8.57
N GLU A 144 5.39 -3.47 7.45
CA GLU A 144 3.95 -3.77 7.35
C GLU A 144 3.67 -5.26 7.47
N GLY A 145 4.49 -6.13 6.87
CA GLY A 145 4.28 -7.57 6.92
C GLY A 145 4.32 -8.12 8.35
N ILE A 146 5.31 -7.71 9.14
CA ILE A 146 5.39 -8.11 10.56
C ILE A 146 4.26 -7.42 11.35
N GLY A 147 4.00 -6.13 11.13
CA GLY A 147 2.92 -5.40 11.79
C GLY A 147 1.56 -6.05 11.56
N PHE A 148 1.23 -6.42 10.32
CA PHE A 148 -0.03 -7.11 9.99
C PHE A 148 -0.06 -8.56 10.48
N LEU A 149 1.07 -9.26 10.54
CA LEU A 149 1.13 -10.57 11.16
C LEU A 149 0.77 -10.49 12.66
N LEU A 150 1.32 -9.51 13.37
CA LEU A 150 0.98 -9.29 14.78
C LEU A 150 -0.50 -8.90 14.96
N LEU A 151 -1.06 -8.09 14.05
CA LEU A 151 -2.49 -7.78 14.03
C LEU A 151 -3.34 -9.06 13.85
N ILE A 152 -2.96 -9.93 12.93
CA ILE A 152 -3.65 -11.22 12.71
C ILE A 152 -3.61 -12.05 13.99
N ILE A 153 -2.46 -12.15 14.65
CA ILE A 153 -2.30 -12.89 15.92
C ILE A 153 -3.23 -12.31 16.98
N LEU A 154 -3.30 -10.98 17.14
CA LEU A 154 -4.18 -10.31 18.10
C LEU A 154 -5.65 -10.63 17.84
N ILE A 155 -6.11 -10.59 16.58
CA ILE A 155 -7.50 -10.90 16.21
C ILE A 155 -7.82 -12.38 16.47
N VAL A 156 -6.98 -13.31 15.98
CA VAL A 156 -7.19 -14.75 16.12
C VAL A 156 -7.16 -15.18 17.58
N ALA A 157 -6.29 -14.58 18.39
CA ALA A 157 -6.22 -14.83 19.82
C ALA A 157 -7.38 -14.21 20.62
N GLY A 158 -8.33 -13.52 19.98
CA GLY A 158 -9.45 -12.85 20.65
C GLY A 158 -9.02 -11.73 21.60
N LYS A 159 -7.90 -11.06 21.28
CA LYS A 159 -7.36 -9.96 22.10
C LYS A 159 -7.86 -8.57 21.65
N THR A 160 -8.70 -8.54 20.63
CA THR A 160 -9.29 -7.30 20.08
C THR A 160 -10.81 -7.31 20.23
N VAL A 161 -11.46 -6.16 20.07
CA VAL A 161 -12.92 -6.05 20.02
C VAL A 161 -13.50 -6.60 18.70
N LEU A 162 -12.65 -6.89 17.71
CA LEU A 162 -13.09 -7.45 16.44
C LEU A 162 -13.37 -8.97 16.58
N PRO A 163 -14.42 -9.49 15.91
CA PRO A 163 -14.64 -10.91 15.84
C PRO A 163 -13.48 -11.63 15.14
N GLN A 164 -13.16 -12.84 15.59
CA GLN A 164 -11.98 -13.55 15.10
C GLN A 164 -11.92 -13.71 13.58
N TRP A 165 -13.08 -13.95 12.92
CA TRP A 165 -13.11 -14.10 11.45
C TRP A 165 -12.58 -12.89 10.68
N MET A 166 -12.50 -11.69 11.32
CA MET A 166 -11.95 -10.48 10.71
C MET A 166 -10.48 -10.63 10.30
N PHE A 167 -9.74 -11.62 10.81
CA PHE A 167 -8.38 -11.89 10.34
C PHE A 167 -8.34 -12.16 8.83
N LEU A 168 -9.39 -12.75 8.26
CA LEU A 168 -9.50 -13.05 6.83
C LEU A 168 -9.51 -11.77 5.97
N LEU A 169 -10.00 -10.66 6.50
CA LEU A 169 -10.02 -9.35 5.83
C LEU A 169 -8.81 -8.48 6.20
N SER A 170 -7.88 -8.97 7.02
CA SER A 170 -6.66 -8.24 7.34
C SER A 170 -5.82 -7.99 6.08
N PRO A 171 -5.12 -6.85 5.99
CA PRO A 171 -4.27 -6.55 4.82
C PRO A 171 -3.23 -7.64 4.54
N GLY A 172 -2.68 -8.27 5.60
CA GLY A 172 -1.73 -9.36 5.46
C GLY A 172 -2.29 -10.59 4.73
N ILE A 173 -3.53 -11.00 5.03
CA ILE A 173 -4.18 -12.13 4.34
C ILE A 173 -4.62 -11.73 2.93
N LEU A 174 -5.24 -10.56 2.78
CA LEU A 174 -5.71 -10.10 1.47
C LEU A 174 -4.55 -9.90 0.50
N PHE A 175 -3.34 -9.56 0.98
CA PHE A 175 -2.15 -9.45 0.13
C PHE A 175 -1.82 -10.76 -0.59
N LEU A 176 -2.11 -11.91 0.01
CA LEU A 176 -1.88 -13.23 -0.59
C LEU A 176 -2.75 -13.49 -1.84
N LEU A 177 -3.82 -12.69 -2.04
CA LEU A 177 -4.67 -12.76 -3.23
C LEU A 177 -4.05 -12.05 -4.47
N LYS A 178 -2.91 -11.41 -4.34
CA LYS A 178 -2.25 -10.69 -5.45
C LYS A 178 -2.08 -11.54 -6.73
N PRO A 179 -1.73 -12.85 -6.68
CA PRO A 179 -1.68 -13.69 -7.88
C PRO A 179 -3.02 -13.85 -8.59
N VAL A 180 -4.14 -13.82 -7.83
CA VAL A 180 -5.50 -13.90 -8.38
C VAL A 180 -5.85 -12.60 -9.12
N VAL A 181 -5.44 -11.45 -8.57
CA VAL A 181 -5.65 -10.12 -9.19
C VAL A 181 -5.04 -10.08 -10.60
N GLY A 182 -3.88 -10.70 -10.81
CA GLY A 182 -3.22 -10.79 -12.10
C GLY A 182 -4.04 -11.57 -13.17
N ARG A 183 -5.06 -12.34 -12.77
CA ARG A 183 -5.94 -13.12 -13.66
C ARG A 183 -7.27 -12.42 -13.98
N LEU A 184 -7.52 -11.25 -13.38
CA LEU A 184 -8.75 -10.50 -13.61
C LEU A 184 -8.85 -10.01 -15.08
N PRO A 185 -10.07 -9.79 -15.60
CA PRO A 185 -10.28 -9.15 -16.90
C PRO A 185 -9.54 -7.80 -16.99
N LYS A 186 -9.02 -7.46 -18.17
CA LYS A 186 -8.15 -6.29 -18.40
C LYS A 186 -8.67 -5.01 -17.74
N GLY A 187 -9.93 -4.67 -17.91
CA GLY A 187 -10.51 -3.41 -17.40
C GLY A 187 -10.45 -3.29 -15.88
N ILE A 188 -10.70 -4.40 -15.16
CA ILE A 188 -10.63 -4.46 -13.70
C ILE A 188 -9.18 -4.55 -13.25
N ARG A 189 -8.38 -5.38 -13.93
CA ARG A 189 -6.98 -5.61 -13.60
C ARG A 189 -6.15 -4.33 -13.62
N ILE A 190 -6.33 -3.44 -14.60
CA ILE A 190 -5.60 -2.18 -14.71
C ILE A 190 -5.79 -1.31 -13.45
N ILE A 191 -7.01 -1.26 -12.91
CA ILE A 191 -7.33 -0.50 -11.71
C ILE A 191 -6.78 -1.21 -10.47
N VAL A 192 -7.07 -2.50 -10.34
CA VAL A 192 -6.80 -3.26 -9.11
C VAL A 192 -5.31 -3.57 -8.96
N SER A 193 -4.60 -3.94 -10.03
CA SER A 193 -3.17 -4.30 -9.94
C SER A 193 -2.28 -3.14 -9.52
N GLY A 194 -2.56 -1.92 -10.01
CA GLY A 194 -1.75 -0.74 -9.71
C GLY A 194 -1.87 -0.27 -8.26
N GLY A 195 -3.05 -0.46 -7.64
CA GLY A 195 -3.33 0.01 -6.28
C GLY A 195 -3.70 -1.11 -5.29
N TRP A 196 -3.36 -2.38 -5.57
CA TRP A 196 -3.82 -3.53 -4.78
C TRP A 196 -3.49 -3.40 -3.30
N THR A 197 -2.27 -3.00 -2.96
CA THR A 197 -1.82 -2.85 -1.57
C THR A 197 -2.64 -1.83 -0.78
N ASN A 198 -3.10 -0.78 -1.42
CA ASN A 198 -3.94 0.24 -0.79
C ASN A 198 -5.42 -0.14 -0.82
N LEU A 199 -5.88 -0.82 -1.87
CA LEU A 199 -7.25 -1.30 -1.96
C LEU A 199 -7.58 -2.33 -0.87
N ILE A 200 -6.66 -3.24 -0.51
CA ILE A 200 -6.86 -4.17 0.60
C ILE A 200 -7.00 -3.45 1.93
N SER A 201 -6.30 -2.35 2.13
CA SER A 201 -6.44 -1.51 3.33
C SER A 201 -7.79 -0.78 3.35
N VAL A 202 -8.29 -0.32 2.19
CA VAL A 202 -9.66 0.22 2.08
C VAL A 202 -10.69 -0.84 2.51
N ILE A 203 -10.56 -2.08 2.00
CA ILE A 203 -11.46 -3.19 2.35
C ILE A 203 -11.41 -3.45 3.87
N TYR A 204 -10.21 -3.52 4.44
CA TYR A 204 -10.01 -3.75 5.87
C TYR A 204 -10.67 -2.66 6.72
N TYR A 205 -10.34 -1.37 6.48
CA TYR A 205 -10.91 -0.28 7.25
C TYR A 205 -12.42 -0.18 7.11
N ALA A 206 -12.96 -0.39 5.91
CA ALA A 206 -14.40 -0.42 5.70
C ALA A 206 -15.07 -1.55 6.50
N ALA A 207 -14.49 -2.75 6.50
CA ALA A 207 -14.98 -3.88 7.28
C ALA A 207 -14.92 -3.61 8.80
N VAL A 208 -13.83 -3.00 9.29
CA VAL A 208 -13.71 -2.60 10.69
C VAL A 208 -14.80 -1.60 11.06
N LEU A 209 -15.07 -0.59 10.22
CA LEU A 209 -16.15 0.37 10.45
C LEU A 209 -17.51 -0.31 10.52
N ILE A 210 -17.81 -1.22 9.60
CA ILE A 210 -19.08 -1.98 9.61
C ILE A 210 -19.24 -2.74 10.93
N VAL A 211 -18.19 -3.46 11.34
CA VAL A 211 -18.25 -4.27 12.58
C VAL A 211 -18.38 -3.40 13.83
N LEU A 212 -17.77 -2.22 13.87
CA LEU A 212 -17.85 -1.32 15.03
C LEU A 212 -19.14 -0.50 15.08
N CYS A 213 -19.91 -0.42 13.98
CA CYS A 213 -21.18 0.31 13.91
C CYS A 213 -22.41 -0.61 14.04
N LEU A 214 -22.24 -1.94 13.97
CA LEU A 214 -23.29 -2.95 14.20
C LEU A 214 -23.38 -3.32 15.67
#